data_9b47e0a4a137c2f9a54da556c9c04854
#
_entry.id   9b47e0a4a137c2f9a54da556c9c04854
#
_cell.length_a   1.000
_cell.length_b   1.000
_cell.length_c   1.000
_cell.angle_alpha   90.00
_cell.angle_beta   90.00
_cell.angle_gamma   90.00
#
_symmetry.space_group_name_H-M   'P 1'
#
loop_
_entity.id
_entity.type
_entity.pdbx_description
1 polymer ?
#
loop_
_entity_poly.entity_id
_entity_poly.type
_entity_poly.pdbx_seq_one_letter_code
_entity_poly.pdbx_strand_id
1 'polypeptide(L)'
;MDVRRVDALPSLCPAGDRKSDMKRIALVQMRWYADATLHRQQLTAGVAAAADAGAEVVFLPELTLSRYPADTFPEGRADQTAEPLEGGPTHRFAAELAARYDLFVHASLFEHSGASDGRGLNTAIIVSPAGQIVAHTRKLHIPVTAGYYEDQYFAPGNDGTPYPVHTLALDSGELPIGLPTCWDEWFPEVARCYALAGAGLLAYPTAIGSEPDYPAFDTEPLLRQVIVGHAIANGLFIAVPNRFGDEGTLSFYGSSFIVDPFGRTLAEAPRDREMVLVADIDLGQRRDWLTLFPFLATRRPDTYESLVAPVRNPRGPNGDAEDGGIPGVEPR
;
A
#
# COMPACT_ATOMS: atom_id res chain seq x y z
N MET A 1 17.17 2.53 14.53
CA MET A 1 15.95 1.73 14.18
C MET A 1 16.38 0.29 14.04
N ASP A 2 15.67 -0.64 14.65
CA ASP A 2 16.00 -2.07 14.54
C ASP A 2 15.78 -2.55 13.10
N VAL A 3 16.68 -3.40 12.61
CA VAL A 3 16.59 -3.97 11.26
C VAL A 3 16.37 -5.47 11.37
N ARG A 4 15.32 -5.98 10.74
CA ARG A 4 15.06 -7.41 10.58
C ARG A 4 15.24 -7.79 9.11
N ARG A 5 16.24 -8.61 8.83
CA ARG A 5 16.52 -9.11 7.48
C ARG A 5 16.17 -10.59 7.36
N VAL A 6 15.59 -10.96 6.23
CA VAL A 6 15.29 -12.35 5.87
C VAL A 6 15.71 -12.58 4.42
N ASP A 7 16.47 -13.66 4.20
CA ASP A 7 16.84 -14.10 2.86
C ASP A 7 15.66 -14.77 2.16
N ALA A 8 15.70 -14.81 0.83
CA ALA A 8 14.67 -15.46 0.04
C ALA A 8 14.44 -16.91 0.45
N LEU A 9 13.18 -17.28 0.66
CA LEU A 9 12.82 -18.68 0.94
C LEU A 9 12.95 -19.53 -0.33
N PRO A 10 13.19 -20.86 -0.20
CA PRO A 10 13.36 -21.73 -1.34
C PRO A 10 12.19 -21.69 -2.32
N SER A 11 12.50 -21.68 -3.60
CA SER A 11 11.55 -21.82 -4.69
C SER A 11 11.20 -23.30 -4.95
N LEU A 12 10.11 -23.55 -5.70
CA LEU A 12 9.66 -24.91 -6.05
C LEU A 12 10.58 -25.59 -7.07
N CYS A 13 11.24 -24.82 -7.94
CA CYS A 13 12.13 -25.34 -8.96
C CYS A 13 13.61 -25.07 -8.61
N PRO A 14 14.56 -25.96 -9.02
CA PRO A 14 15.97 -25.72 -8.84
C PRO A 14 16.41 -24.39 -9.45
N ALA A 15 17.36 -23.73 -8.79
CA ALA A 15 17.94 -22.49 -9.27
C ALA A 15 18.63 -22.72 -10.64
N GLY A 16 17.93 -22.38 -11.73
CA GLY A 16 18.59 -21.98 -12.97
C GLY A 16 19.24 -20.61 -12.78
N ASP A 17 19.60 -19.95 -13.86
CA ASP A 17 20.26 -18.63 -13.86
C ASP A 17 19.33 -17.50 -13.29
N ARG A 18 19.06 -17.54 -11.96
CA ARG A 18 18.05 -16.72 -11.28
C ARG A 18 18.61 -15.46 -10.59
N LYS A 19 19.88 -15.12 -10.78
CA LYS A 19 20.43 -13.90 -10.15
C LYS A 19 19.68 -12.64 -10.55
N SER A 20 19.15 -12.58 -11.77
CA SER A 20 18.36 -11.46 -12.29
C SER A 20 16.94 -11.38 -11.72
N ASP A 21 16.42 -12.45 -11.09
CA ASP A 21 15.08 -12.49 -10.50
C ASP A 21 15.06 -12.03 -9.04
N MET A 22 16.24 -11.97 -8.38
CA MET A 22 16.37 -11.56 -6.97
C MET A 22 16.37 -10.05 -6.82
N LYS A 23 15.50 -9.53 -5.95
CA LYS A 23 15.40 -8.10 -5.61
C LYS A 23 15.44 -7.95 -4.10
N ARG A 24 16.14 -6.94 -3.59
CA ARG A 24 16.10 -6.62 -2.17
C ARG A 24 15.24 -5.41 -1.91
N ILE A 25 14.16 -5.61 -1.16
CA ILE A 25 13.21 -4.57 -0.80
C ILE A 25 13.23 -4.30 0.70
N ALA A 26 12.83 -3.10 1.10
CA ALA A 26 12.68 -2.74 2.51
C ALA A 26 11.35 -2.03 2.78
N LEU A 27 10.80 -2.23 3.99
CA LEU A 27 9.69 -1.48 4.55
C LEU A 27 10.15 -0.74 5.80
N VAL A 28 9.65 0.46 6.01
CA VAL A 28 9.81 1.22 7.26
C VAL A 28 8.49 1.25 8.00
N GLN A 29 8.45 0.67 9.20
CA GLN A 29 7.38 0.87 10.16
C GLN A 29 7.78 1.95 11.13
N MET A 30 6.95 2.98 11.30
CA MET A 30 7.20 4.03 12.28
C MET A 30 5.90 4.67 12.76
N ARG A 31 5.98 5.36 13.91
CA ARG A 31 4.92 6.22 14.41
C ARG A 31 5.02 7.61 13.79
N TRP A 32 3.91 8.33 13.81
CA TRP A 32 3.95 9.75 13.53
C TRP A 32 4.54 10.53 14.74
N TYR A 33 5.30 11.58 14.45
CA TYR A 33 5.85 12.52 15.41
C TYR A 33 5.32 13.92 15.13
N ALA A 34 4.79 14.60 16.14
CA ALA A 34 4.26 15.96 16.00
C ALA A 34 5.34 16.99 15.65
N ASP A 35 6.59 16.77 16.08
CA ASP A 35 7.74 17.56 15.63
C ASP A 35 8.13 17.09 14.22
N ALA A 36 7.90 17.95 13.24
CA ALA A 36 8.18 17.66 11.83
C ALA A 36 9.67 17.42 11.54
N THR A 37 10.57 18.02 12.31
CA THR A 37 12.01 17.79 12.17
C THR A 37 12.37 16.40 12.65
N LEU A 38 11.88 16.02 13.83
CA LEU A 38 12.09 14.68 14.40
C LEU A 38 11.46 13.62 13.49
N HIS A 39 10.24 13.87 12.98
CA HIS A 39 9.56 12.94 12.06
C HIS A 39 10.41 12.66 10.81
N ARG A 40 10.91 13.71 10.15
CA ARG A 40 11.81 13.56 9.00
C ARG A 40 13.13 12.88 9.36
N GLN A 41 13.70 13.15 10.54
CA GLN A 41 14.92 12.49 11.02
C GLN A 41 14.70 10.99 11.18
N GLN A 42 13.57 10.56 11.75
CA GLN A 42 13.27 9.15 11.94
C GLN A 42 13.01 8.43 10.59
N LEU A 43 12.28 9.05 9.66
CA LEU A 43 12.14 8.54 8.29
C LEU A 43 13.51 8.39 7.61
N THR A 44 14.36 9.42 7.72
CA THR A 44 15.72 9.39 7.16
C THR A 44 16.55 8.25 7.77
N ALA A 45 16.47 8.05 9.08
CA ALA A 45 17.16 6.95 9.75
C ALA A 45 16.67 5.57 9.28
N GLY A 46 15.36 5.44 9.03
CA GLY A 46 14.78 4.22 8.47
C GLY A 46 15.28 3.93 7.05
N VAL A 47 15.28 4.94 6.19
CA VAL A 47 15.81 4.80 4.81
C VAL A 47 17.30 4.51 4.81
N ALA A 48 18.09 5.18 5.67
CA ALA A 48 19.51 4.90 5.83
C ALA A 48 19.77 3.43 6.22
N ALA A 49 19.01 2.93 7.21
CA ALA A 49 19.13 1.54 7.65
C ALA A 49 18.73 0.53 6.56
N ALA A 50 17.74 0.87 5.72
CA ALA A 50 17.38 0.07 4.55
C ALA A 50 18.52 0.03 3.51
N ALA A 51 19.13 1.19 3.22
CA ALA A 51 20.27 1.30 2.31
C ALA A 51 21.49 0.53 2.83
N ASP A 52 21.84 0.66 4.13
CA ASP A 52 22.93 -0.07 4.77
C ASP A 52 22.72 -1.60 4.71
N ALA A 53 21.44 -2.04 4.69
CA ALA A 53 21.09 -3.45 4.50
C ALA A 53 21.09 -3.88 3.01
N GLY A 54 21.39 -2.95 2.10
CA GLY A 54 21.49 -3.17 0.66
C GLY A 54 20.15 -3.24 -0.07
N ALA A 55 19.09 -2.60 0.45
CA ALA A 55 17.82 -2.49 -0.25
C ALA A 55 17.96 -1.61 -1.50
N GLU A 56 17.31 -2.01 -2.59
CA GLU A 56 17.27 -1.26 -3.84
C GLU A 56 16.02 -0.34 -3.90
N VAL A 57 14.97 -0.69 -3.14
CA VAL A 57 13.77 0.12 -2.97
C VAL A 57 13.28 0.03 -1.53
N VAL A 58 12.83 1.17 -0.99
CA VAL A 58 12.25 1.28 0.35
C VAL A 58 10.84 1.84 0.29
N PHE A 59 9.92 1.23 1.05
CA PHE A 59 8.52 1.60 1.12
C PHE A 59 8.22 2.24 2.49
N LEU A 60 7.62 3.43 2.46
CA LEU A 60 7.23 4.21 3.63
C LEU A 60 5.71 4.11 3.85
N PRO A 61 5.20 4.34 5.09
CA PRO A 61 3.77 4.31 5.37
C PRO A 61 2.95 5.35 4.61
N GLU A 62 1.65 5.12 4.51
CA GLU A 62 0.66 6.03 3.92
C GLU A 62 0.74 7.44 4.53
N LEU A 63 0.53 8.49 3.70
CA LEU A 63 0.62 9.90 4.09
C LEU A 63 1.91 10.21 4.85
N THR A 64 3.03 9.86 4.22
CA THR A 64 4.36 9.69 4.80
C THR A 64 4.81 10.83 5.72
N LEU A 65 4.57 12.10 5.34
CA LEU A 65 5.04 13.27 6.09
C LEU A 65 4.00 13.88 7.03
N SER A 66 2.78 13.39 7.03
CA SER A 66 1.69 14.00 7.79
C SER A 66 1.09 13.07 8.85
N ARG A 67 0.48 13.68 9.86
CA ARG A 67 -0.50 12.98 10.69
C ARG A 67 -1.62 12.46 9.80
N TYR A 68 -2.27 11.37 10.20
CA TYR A 68 -3.46 10.90 9.48
C TYR A 68 -4.60 11.94 9.66
N PRO A 69 -5.06 12.58 8.57
CA PRO A 69 -6.00 13.70 8.72
C PRO A 69 -7.45 13.26 8.88
N ALA A 70 -7.80 12.07 8.39
CA ALA A 70 -9.19 11.65 8.22
C ALA A 70 -9.78 10.93 9.45
N ASP A 71 -9.15 11.03 10.60
CA ASP A 71 -9.69 10.54 11.87
C ASP A 71 -10.80 11.47 12.45
N THR A 72 -10.93 12.67 11.89
CA THR A 72 -11.97 13.66 12.19
C THR A 72 -12.48 14.30 10.90
N PHE A 73 -13.63 14.95 10.94
CA PHE A 73 -14.11 15.76 9.83
C PHE A 73 -13.22 17.01 9.63
N PRO A 74 -13.02 17.46 8.37
CA PRO A 74 -12.19 18.64 8.11
C PRO A 74 -12.85 19.91 8.62
N GLU A 75 -12.07 20.80 9.22
CA GLU A 75 -12.48 22.17 9.55
C GLU A 75 -12.31 23.08 8.32
N GLY A 76 -13.34 23.22 7.51
CA GLY A 76 -13.30 23.98 6.24
C GLY A 76 -12.90 23.11 5.06
N ARG A 77 -12.10 23.64 4.13
CA ARG A 77 -11.65 22.88 2.96
C ARG A 77 -10.60 21.85 3.37
N ALA A 78 -10.80 20.61 2.97
CA ALA A 78 -9.88 19.52 3.31
C ALA A 78 -8.49 19.68 2.66
N ASP A 79 -8.44 20.24 1.45
CA ASP A 79 -7.22 20.41 0.65
C ASP A 79 -6.26 21.52 1.12
N GLN A 80 -6.53 22.17 2.26
CA GLN A 80 -5.64 23.20 2.82
C GLN A 80 -4.24 22.68 3.15
N THR A 81 -4.11 21.39 3.46
CA THR A 81 -2.83 20.74 3.76
C THR A 81 -2.32 19.87 2.61
N ALA A 82 -3.05 19.86 1.48
CA ALA A 82 -2.62 19.15 0.29
C ALA A 82 -1.42 19.82 -0.38
N GLU A 83 -0.59 19.00 -1.03
CA GLU A 83 0.64 19.46 -1.67
C GLU A 83 0.64 19.14 -3.19
N PRO A 84 1.43 19.86 -4.00
CA PRO A 84 1.62 19.49 -5.39
C PRO A 84 2.32 18.12 -5.51
N LEU A 85 1.89 17.31 -6.48
CA LEU A 85 2.52 16.02 -6.77
C LEU A 85 4.02 16.20 -7.07
N GLU A 86 4.35 17.07 -8.03
CA GLU A 86 5.72 17.38 -8.37
C GLU A 86 6.23 18.62 -7.60
N GLY A 87 7.43 18.49 -7.04
CA GLY A 87 8.06 19.57 -6.28
C GLY A 87 7.39 19.90 -4.94
N GLY A 88 6.41 19.12 -4.50
CA GLY A 88 5.83 19.22 -3.17
C GLY A 88 6.80 18.74 -2.06
N PRO A 89 6.47 18.98 -0.78
CA PRO A 89 7.30 18.59 0.35
C PRO A 89 7.66 17.10 0.36
N THR A 90 6.71 16.21 0.06
CA THR A 90 6.93 14.75 0.07
C THR A 90 7.80 14.33 -1.10
N HIS A 91 7.55 14.85 -2.32
CA HIS A 91 8.41 14.55 -3.48
C HIS A 91 9.86 15.00 -3.21
N ARG A 92 10.07 16.25 -2.74
CA ARG A 92 11.43 16.74 -2.45
C ARG A 92 12.14 15.93 -1.39
N PHE A 93 11.43 15.52 -0.34
CA PHE A 93 11.98 14.67 0.73
C PHE A 93 12.38 13.29 0.19
N ALA A 94 11.51 12.65 -0.57
CA ALA A 94 11.81 11.35 -1.20
C ALA A 94 12.99 11.47 -2.19
N ALA A 95 13.06 12.54 -2.98
CA ALA A 95 14.14 12.79 -3.94
C ALA A 95 15.49 13.00 -3.24
N GLU A 96 15.50 13.75 -2.13
CA GLU A 96 16.72 13.93 -1.32
C GLU A 96 17.23 12.57 -0.79
N LEU A 97 16.34 11.74 -0.24
CA LEU A 97 16.71 10.43 0.29
C LEU A 97 17.16 9.48 -0.83
N ALA A 98 16.43 9.44 -1.95
CA ALA A 98 16.75 8.59 -3.08
C ALA A 98 18.13 8.90 -3.65
N ALA A 99 18.44 10.18 -3.87
CA ALA A 99 19.75 10.63 -4.35
C ALA A 99 20.88 10.40 -3.32
N ARG A 100 20.58 10.58 -2.02
CA ARG A 100 21.57 10.43 -0.94
C ARG A 100 22.00 9.00 -0.72
N TYR A 101 21.06 8.07 -0.83
CA TYR A 101 21.28 6.65 -0.50
C TYR A 101 21.32 5.75 -1.74
N ASP A 102 21.19 6.31 -2.93
CA ASP A 102 21.24 5.61 -4.23
C ASP A 102 20.25 4.42 -4.30
N LEU A 103 18.98 4.69 -3.92
CA LEU A 103 17.90 3.70 -3.96
C LEU A 103 16.57 4.34 -4.35
N PHE A 104 15.60 3.54 -4.76
CA PHE A 104 14.24 4.03 -5.02
C PHE A 104 13.50 4.24 -3.70
N VAL A 105 12.84 5.39 -3.55
CA VAL A 105 12.05 5.72 -2.36
C VAL A 105 10.58 5.81 -2.73
N HIS A 106 9.78 4.91 -2.16
CA HIS A 106 8.33 5.04 -2.17
C HIS A 106 7.90 5.96 -1.03
N ALA A 107 6.95 6.87 -1.32
CA ALA A 107 6.27 7.71 -0.34
C ALA A 107 4.81 7.91 -0.74
N SER A 108 3.98 8.35 0.18
CA SER A 108 2.58 8.67 -0.04
C SER A 108 2.27 10.08 0.46
N LEU A 109 1.37 10.77 -0.25
CA LEU A 109 1.06 12.19 0.02
C LEU A 109 -0.43 12.50 -0.17
N PHE A 110 -0.86 13.59 0.48
CA PHE A 110 -2.12 14.25 0.19
C PHE A 110 -1.91 15.21 -0.97
N GLU A 111 -2.28 14.77 -2.18
CA GLU A 111 -2.09 15.53 -3.42
C GLU A 111 -3.19 16.56 -3.60
N HIS A 112 -2.83 17.78 -3.99
CA HIS A 112 -3.76 18.84 -4.36
C HIS A 112 -4.39 18.55 -5.73
N SER A 113 -5.71 18.32 -5.77
CA SER A 113 -6.43 17.96 -7.00
C SER A 113 -6.88 19.18 -7.83
N GLY A 114 -6.99 20.36 -7.22
CA GLY A 114 -7.63 21.52 -7.82
C GLY A 114 -9.16 21.42 -7.93
N ALA A 115 -9.78 20.41 -7.35
CA ALA A 115 -11.22 20.20 -7.39
C ALA A 115 -11.99 21.30 -6.63
N SER A 116 -13.15 21.68 -7.14
CA SER A 116 -13.98 22.76 -6.55
C SER A 116 -14.60 22.36 -5.20
N ASP A 117 -14.76 21.06 -4.95
CA ASP A 117 -15.32 20.52 -3.70
C ASP A 117 -14.34 20.54 -2.53
N GLY A 118 -13.08 20.90 -2.77
CA GLY A 118 -12.05 21.02 -1.74
C GLY A 118 -11.43 19.70 -1.29
N ARG A 119 -11.69 18.60 -2.00
CA ARG A 119 -11.01 17.33 -1.79
C ARG A 119 -9.74 17.24 -2.62
N GLY A 120 -8.74 16.57 -2.08
CA GLY A 120 -7.54 16.20 -2.84
C GLY A 120 -7.53 14.72 -3.17
N LEU A 121 -6.35 14.17 -3.35
CA LEU A 121 -6.12 12.78 -3.71
C LEU A 121 -5.11 12.14 -2.75
N ASN A 122 -5.30 10.89 -2.42
CA ASN A 122 -4.32 10.09 -1.68
C ASN A 122 -3.44 9.38 -2.70
N THR A 123 -2.18 9.79 -2.82
CA THR A 123 -1.30 9.40 -3.91
C THR A 123 -0.04 8.73 -3.39
N ALA A 124 0.26 7.54 -3.91
CA ALA A 124 1.53 6.85 -3.73
C ALA A 124 2.47 7.19 -4.90
N ILE A 125 3.75 7.44 -4.60
CA ILE A 125 4.80 7.72 -5.58
C ILE A 125 6.02 6.85 -5.34
N ILE A 126 6.81 6.60 -6.40
CA ILE A 126 8.19 6.13 -6.27
C ILE A 126 9.11 7.15 -6.94
N VAL A 127 10.13 7.56 -6.23
CA VAL A 127 11.16 8.48 -6.69
C VAL A 127 12.46 7.73 -6.91
N SER A 128 13.08 7.91 -8.08
CA SER A 128 14.36 7.30 -8.45
C SER A 128 15.55 8.03 -7.82
N PRO A 129 16.75 7.42 -7.80
CA PRO A 129 17.99 8.09 -7.38
C PRO A 129 18.28 9.41 -8.13
N ALA A 130 17.75 9.56 -9.36
CA ALA A 130 17.83 10.81 -10.12
C ALA A 130 16.83 11.88 -9.65
N GLY A 131 16.03 11.63 -8.61
CA GLY A 131 15.05 12.57 -8.07
C GLY A 131 13.76 12.68 -8.87
N GLN A 132 13.52 11.78 -9.81
CA GLN A 132 12.32 11.79 -10.67
C GLN A 132 11.24 10.87 -10.12
N ILE A 133 9.97 11.29 -10.20
CA ILE A 133 8.82 10.39 -9.97
C ILE A 133 8.76 9.43 -11.15
N VAL A 134 9.01 8.14 -10.92
CA VAL A 134 9.00 7.09 -11.94
C VAL A 134 7.76 6.20 -11.87
N ALA A 135 7.00 6.31 -10.79
CA ALA A 135 5.72 5.63 -10.60
C ALA A 135 4.80 6.48 -9.74
N HIS A 136 3.52 6.51 -10.04
CA HIS A 136 2.51 7.06 -9.14
C HIS A 136 1.17 6.33 -9.34
N THR A 137 0.37 6.28 -8.26
CA THR A 137 -0.99 5.74 -8.28
C THR A 137 -1.83 6.49 -7.26
N ARG A 138 -3.03 6.90 -7.63
CA ARG A 138 -4.01 7.52 -6.76
C ARG A 138 -4.97 6.47 -6.22
N LYS A 139 -5.19 6.48 -4.92
CA LYS A 139 -6.08 5.54 -4.20
C LYS A 139 -7.45 5.48 -4.86
N LEU A 140 -7.94 4.28 -5.15
CA LEU A 140 -9.20 4.07 -5.85
C LEU A 140 -10.37 3.93 -4.88
N HIS A 141 -10.21 3.12 -3.85
CA HIS A 141 -11.25 2.85 -2.86
C HIS A 141 -11.05 3.73 -1.65
N ILE A 142 -12.07 4.51 -1.32
CA ILE A 142 -12.02 5.49 -0.23
C ILE A 142 -12.90 4.98 0.91
N PRO A 143 -12.35 4.76 2.13
CA PRO A 143 -13.13 4.34 3.28
C PRO A 143 -14.06 5.45 3.78
N VAL A 144 -15.20 5.03 4.36
CA VAL A 144 -16.27 5.90 4.87
C VAL A 144 -16.71 5.51 6.29
N THR A 145 -15.88 4.74 7.00
CA THR A 145 -16.19 4.25 8.35
C THR A 145 -15.77 5.24 9.43
N ALA A 146 -16.30 5.08 10.64
CA ALA A 146 -15.95 5.92 11.79
C ALA A 146 -14.44 5.95 12.05
N GLY A 147 -13.87 7.15 12.19
CA GLY A 147 -12.43 7.36 12.34
C GLY A 147 -11.62 7.27 11.04
N TYR A 148 -12.26 6.92 9.93
CA TYR A 148 -11.67 6.87 8.58
C TYR A 148 -12.57 7.63 7.60
N TYR A 149 -12.79 8.93 7.87
CA TYR A 149 -13.63 9.83 7.07
C TYR A 149 -12.90 10.30 5.81
N GLU A 150 -12.27 9.38 5.09
CA GLU A 150 -11.43 9.73 3.95
C GLU A 150 -12.24 10.30 2.78
N ASP A 151 -13.50 9.96 2.65
CA ASP A 151 -14.42 10.54 1.64
C ASP A 151 -14.62 12.05 1.80
N GLN A 152 -14.31 12.60 2.98
CA GLN A 152 -14.34 14.04 3.25
C GLN A 152 -13.03 14.74 2.83
N TYR A 153 -11.94 13.98 2.65
CA TYR A 153 -10.60 14.50 2.31
C TYR A 153 -10.19 14.16 0.88
N PHE A 154 -10.50 12.96 0.41
CA PHE A 154 -9.98 12.43 -0.85
C PHE A 154 -11.10 12.07 -1.82
N ALA A 155 -10.90 12.44 -3.08
CA ALA A 155 -11.66 11.88 -4.18
C ALA A 155 -11.00 10.56 -4.64
N PRO A 156 -11.79 9.59 -5.16
CA PRO A 156 -11.24 8.42 -5.82
C PRO A 156 -10.35 8.81 -7.01
N GLY A 157 -9.24 8.11 -7.20
CA GLY A 157 -8.37 8.30 -8.35
C GLY A 157 -9.09 7.99 -9.67
N ASN A 158 -8.81 8.75 -10.72
CA ASN A 158 -9.42 8.60 -12.04
C ASN A 158 -8.44 8.84 -13.19
N ASP A 159 -7.22 8.39 -13.09
CA ASP A 159 -6.12 8.68 -14.03
C ASP A 159 -6.23 7.98 -15.40
N GLY A 160 -7.37 7.42 -15.74
CA GLY A 160 -7.61 6.70 -16.99
C GLY A 160 -7.11 5.25 -16.98
N THR A 161 -6.04 4.93 -16.25
CA THR A 161 -5.55 3.55 -16.01
C THR A 161 -5.62 3.25 -14.52
N PRO A 162 -6.67 2.57 -14.05
CA PRO A 162 -6.92 2.41 -12.61
C PRO A 162 -5.89 1.52 -11.89
N TYR A 163 -5.24 0.61 -12.61
CA TYR A 163 -4.29 -0.37 -12.04
C TYR A 163 -2.96 -0.34 -12.82
N PRO A 164 -2.21 0.77 -12.79
CA PRO A 164 -0.98 0.90 -13.56
C PRO A 164 0.13 0.04 -12.96
N VAL A 165 0.78 -0.76 -13.81
CA VAL A 165 2.01 -1.48 -13.43
C VAL A 165 3.19 -0.68 -13.95
N HIS A 166 4.06 -0.28 -13.04
CA HIS A 166 5.30 0.42 -13.34
C HIS A 166 6.47 -0.54 -13.31
N THR A 167 7.48 -0.32 -14.11
CA THR A 167 8.70 -1.13 -14.11
C THR A 167 9.85 -0.31 -13.55
N LEU A 168 10.37 -0.69 -12.40
CA LEU A 168 11.58 -0.09 -11.83
C LEU A 168 12.81 -0.77 -12.42
N ALA A 169 13.74 0.00 -12.95
CA ALA A 169 15.04 -0.48 -13.41
C ALA A 169 16.02 -0.48 -12.24
N LEU A 170 16.06 -1.58 -11.49
CA LEU A 170 16.99 -1.80 -10.38
C LEU A 170 18.33 -2.33 -10.90
N ASP A 171 19.40 -2.23 -10.09
CA ASP A 171 20.70 -2.83 -10.43
C ASP A 171 20.60 -4.34 -10.60
N SER A 172 19.74 -5.00 -9.83
CA SER A 172 19.44 -6.42 -9.92
C SER A 172 18.52 -6.80 -11.08
N GLY A 173 18.05 -5.83 -11.89
CA GLY A 173 17.12 -6.02 -13.02
C GLY A 173 15.73 -5.44 -12.77
N GLU A 174 14.80 -5.66 -13.68
CA GLU A 174 13.47 -5.06 -13.65
C GLU A 174 12.59 -5.59 -12.50
N LEU A 175 11.83 -4.67 -11.89
CA LEU A 175 10.79 -4.97 -10.90
C LEU A 175 9.45 -4.39 -11.37
N PRO A 176 8.52 -5.21 -11.90
CA PRO A 176 7.16 -4.78 -12.22
C PRO A 176 6.34 -4.65 -10.93
N ILE A 177 5.89 -3.43 -10.62
CA ILE A 177 5.25 -3.07 -9.36
C ILE A 177 3.93 -2.34 -9.57
N GLY A 178 2.94 -2.66 -8.71
CA GLY A 178 1.73 -1.87 -8.51
C GLY A 178 1.75 -1.18 -7.15
N LEU A 179 1.11 -0.01 -7.07
CA LEU A 179 1.07 0.85 -5.88
C LEU A 179 -0.38 1.13 -5.42
N PRO A 180 -1.20 0.10 -5.17
CA PRO A 180 -2.48 0.33 -4.49
C PRO A 180 -2.24 0.82 -3.06
N THR A 181 -3.24 1.48 -2.45
CA THR A 181 -3.04 2.15 -1.16
C THR A 181 -4.07 1.71 -0.13
N CYS A 182 -3.62 1.26 1.05
CA CYS A 182 -4.40 1.03 2.28
C CYS A 182 -5.74 0.32 2.00
N TRP A 183 -6.89 1.03 2.00
CA TRP A 183 -8.22 0.46 1.81
C TRP A 183 -8.36 -0.39 0.54
N ASP A 184 -7.58 -0.13 -0.51
CA ASP A 184 -7.50 -0.97 -1.71
C ASP A 184 -7.10 -2.43 -1.39
N GLU A 185 -6.43 -2.66 -0.26
CA GLU A 185 -5.96 -3.99 0.15
C GLU A 185 -7.08 -4.97 0.54
N TRP A 186 -8.28 -4.46 0.83
CA TRP A 186 -9.43 -5.29 1.17
C TRP A 186 -10.15 -5.87 -0.06
N PHE A 187 -9.90 -5.32 -1.27
CA PHE A 187 -10.61 -5.68 -2.50
C PHE A 187 -9.84 -6.72 -3.32
N PRO A 188 -10.37 -7.96 -3.46
CA PRO A 188 -9.73 -9.00 -4.27
C PRO A 188 -9.52 -8.59 -5.74
N GLU A 189 -10.42 -7.75 -6.25
CA GLU A 189 -10.38 -7.21 -7.61
C GLU A 189 -9.11 -6.40 -7.86
N VAL A 190 -8.66 -5.62 -6.89
CA VAL A 190 -7.44 -4.79 -6.99
C VAL A 190 -6.23 -5.67 -7.25
N ALA A 191 -5.97 -6.64 -6.37
CA ALA A 191 -4.83 -7.55 -6.52
C ALA A 191 -4.92 -8.36 -7.83
N ARG A 192 -6.15 -8.77 -8.23
CA ARG A 192 -6.38 -9.49 -9.48
C ARG A 192 -6.09 -8.63 -10.71
N CYS A 193 -6.54 -7.39 -10.74
CA CYS A 193 -6.30 -6.49 -11.86
C CYS A 193 -4.81 -6.21 -12.04
N TYR A 194 -4.08 -5.91 -10.96
CA TYR A 194 -2.62 -5.74 -11.01
C TYR A 194 -1.89 -7.01 -11.47
N ALA A 195 -2.30 -8.19 -10.98
CA ALA A 195 -1.69 -9.45 -11.40
C ALA A 195 -1.88 -9.73 -12.90
N LEU A 196 -3.07 -9.42 -13.44
CA LEU A 196 -3.38 -9.53 -14.87
C LEU A 196 -2.62 -8.51 -15.72
N ALA A 197 -2.36 -7.33 -15.17
CA ALA A 197 -1.52 -6.31 -15.81
C ALA A 197 -0.01 -6.62 -15.73
N GLY A 198 0.40 -7.70 -15.03
CA GLY A 198 1.77 -8.19 -14.99
C GLY A 198 2.59 -7.78 -13.76
N ALA A 199 2.00 -7.21 -12.72
CA ALA A 199 2.71 -6.90 -11.49
C ALA A 199 3.36 -8.15 -10.89
N GLY A 200 4.58 -8.01 -10.38
CA GLY A 200 5.29 -9.02 -9.59
C GLY A 200 5.22 -8.73 -8.09
N LEU A 201 5.19 -7.46 -7.75
CA LEU A 201 5.07 -6.95 -6.38
C LEU A 201 3.91 -5.94 -6.31
N LEU A 202 3.12 -5.99 -5.22
CA LEU A 202 2.26 -4.89 -4.81
C LEU A 202 2.81 -4.28 -3.52
N ALA A 203 2.82 -2.96 -3.45
CA ALA A 203 3.10 -2.23 -2.23
C ALA A 203 1.85 -1.46 -1.82
N TYR A 204 1.36 -1.74 -0.60
CA TYR A 204 0.23 -1.06 0.01
C TYR A 204 0.73 -0.15 1.14
N PRO A 205 1.05 1.12 0.88
CA PRO A 205 1.28 2.07 1.96
C PRO A 205 0.01 2.18 2.79
N THR A 206 0.13 2.03 4.10
CA THR A 206 -1.02 1.76 4.96
C THR A 206 -1.00 2.66 6.20
N ALA A 207 -2.20 3.10 6.61
CA ALA A 207 -2.50 3.72 7.88
C ALA A 207 -3.80 3.10 8.43
N ILE A 208 -3.70 1.90 8.98
CA ILE A 208 -4.83 1.14 9.52
C ILE A 208 -4.57 0.72 10.96
N GLY A 209 -5.60 0.76 11.78
CA GLY A 209 -5.50 0.53 13.21
C GLY A 209 -6.83 0.14 13.86
N SER A 210 -7.12 0.74 15.01
CA SER A 210 -8.32 0.48 15.79
C SER A 210 -9.60 0.87 15.04
N GLU A 211 -10.69 0.21 15.41
CA GLU A 211 -12.05 0.53 14.94
C GLU A 211 -12.76 1.33 16.05
N PRO A 212 -12.94 2.65 15.91
CA PRO A 212 -13.50 3.49 16.98
C PRO A 212 -14.88 3.04 17.50
N ASP A 213 -15.76 2.57 16.59
CA ASP A 213 -17.09 2.07 16.97
C ASP A 213 -17.06 0.65 17.58
N TYR A 214 -15.94 -0.09 17.37
CA TYR A 214 -15.76 -1.46 17.84
C TYR A 214 -14.38 -1.66 18.47
N PRO A 215 -14.01 -0.92 19.53
CA PRO A 215 -12.63 -0.86 20.03
C PRO A 215 -12.10 -2.19 20.58
N ALA A 216 -12.97 -3.14 20.88
CA ALA A 216 -12.58 -4.49 21.30
C ALA A 216 -12.35 -5.45 20.14
N PHE A 217 -12.64 -5.03 18.89
CA PHE A 217 -12.51 -5.88 17.71
C PHE A 217 -11.17 -5.61 17.01
N ASP A 218 -10.29 -6.62 17.06
CA ASP A 218 -8.96 -6.54 16.43
C ASP A 218 -9.05 -7.00 14.97
N THR A 219 -8.90 -6.05 14.06
CA THR A 219 -8.98 -6.31 12.60
C THR A 219 -7.65 -6.73 11.98
N GLU A 220 -6.51 -6.59 12.67
CA GLU A 220 -5.18 -6.95 12.12
C GLU A 220 -5.11 -8.41 11.61
N PRO A 221 -5.58 -9.43 12.33
CA PRO A 221 -5.52 -10.80 11.83
C PRO A 221 -6.34 -11.03 10.55
N LEU A 222 -7.43 -10.27 10.37
CA LEU A 222 -8.28 -10.34 9.18
C LEU A 222 -7.57 -9.72 7.99
N LEU A 223 -6.99 -8.53 8.17
CA LEU A 223 -6.19 -7.86 7.16
C LEU A 223 -5.08 -8.76 6.64
N ARG A 224 -4.31 -9.36 7.55
CA ARG A 224 -3.24 -10.30 7.21
C ARG A 224 -3.75 -11.47 6.36
N GLN A 225 -4.88 -12.08 6.75
CA GLN A 225 -5.45 -13.22 6.02
C GLN A 225 -5.91 -12.83 4.62
N VAL A 226 -6.55 -11.67 4.46
CA VAL A 226 -6.98 -11.16 3.15
C VAL A 226 -5.78 -10.95 2.24
N ILE A 227 -4.74 -10.28 2.71
CA ILE A 227 -3.52 -10.01 1.92
C ILE A 227 -2.77 -11.29 1.57
N VAL A 228 -2.64 -12.23 2.49
CA VAL A 228 -2.06 -13.56 2.22
C VAL A 228 -2.87 -14.29 1.15
N GLY A 229 -4.21 -14.23 1.23
CA GLY A 229 -5.10 -14.77 0.21
C GLY A 229 -4.87 -14.13 -1.16
N HIS A 230 -4.66 -12.81 -1.21
CA HIS A 230 -4.34 -12.09 -2.46
C HIS A 230 -2.98 -12.53 -3.04
N ALA A 231 -1.96 -12.67 -2.21
CA ALA A 231 -0.65 -13.16 -2.64
C ALA A 231 -0.75 -14.53 -3.30
N ILE A 232 -1.39 -15.49 -2.64
CA ILE A 232 -1.57 -16.87 -3.12
C ILE A 232 -2.40 -16.90 -4.42
N ALA A 233 -3.59 -16.29 -4.41
CA ALA A 233 -4.55 -16.37 -5.51
C ALA A 233 -4.06 -15.67 -6.79
N ASN A 234 -3.07 -14.79 -6.69
CA ASN A 234 -2.57 -13.98 -7.81
C ASN A 234 -1.09 -14.23 -8.12
N GLY A 235 -0.40 -15.02 -7.31
CA GLY A 235 1.04 -15.25 -7.45
C GLY A 235 1.84 -13.98 -7.27
N LEU A 236 1.57 -13.17 -6.25
CA LEU A 236 2.17 -11.87 -6.02
C LEU A 236 3.03 -11.87 -4.76
N PHE A 237 4.14 -11.14 -4.81
CA PHE A 237 4.72 -10.59 -3.58
C PHE A 237 3.89 -9.40 -3.14
N ILE A 238 3.68 -9.24 -1.84
CA ILE A 238 2.97 -8.07 -1.29
C ILE A 238 3.75 -7.51 -0.11
N ALA A 239 3.91 -6.20 -0.09
CA ALA A 239 4.61 -5.42 0.92
C ALA A 239 3.65 -4.41 1.55
N VAL A 240 3.51 -4.44 2.89
CA VAL A 240 2.54 -3.63 3.64
C VAL A 240 3.28 -2.80 4.68
N PRO A 241 3.78 -1.61 4.34
CA PRO A 241 4.35 -0.67 5.30
C PRO A 241 3.21 0.06 6.03
N ASN A 242 2.97 -0.26 7.30
CA ASN A 242 1.98 0.39 8.13
C ASN A 242 2.64 1.30 9.17
N ARG A 243 1.93 2.33 9.62
CA ARG A 243 2.32 3.10 10.80
C ARG A 243 1.84 2.41 12.08
N PHE A 244 2.41 2.79 13.23
CA PHE A 244 1.95 2.34 14.54
C PHE A 244 1.78 3.51 15.51
N GLY A 245 1.10 3.26 16.63
CA GLY A 245 0.96 4.21 17.74
C GLY A 245 -0.32 5.02 17.69
N ASP A 246 -0.50 5.80 18.72
CA ASP A 246 -1.70 6.59 18.97
C ASP A 246 -1.56 7.97 18.30
N GLU A 247 -2.54 8.32 17.48
CA GLU A 247 -2.66 9.64 16.84
C GLU A 247 -3.94 10.38 17.29
N GLY A 248 -4.53 9.99 18.40
CA GLY A 248 -5.72 10.59 18.99
C GLY A 248 -6.95 9.71 18.87
N THR A 249 -7.79 9.88 17.85
CA THR A 249 -8.99 9.06 17.63
C THR A 249 -8.65 7.64 17.24
N LEU A 250 -7.55 7.46 16.50
CA LEU A 250 -7.08 6.16 16.02
C LEU A 250 -5.77 5.75 16.70
N SER A 251 -5.67 4.46 17.01
CA SER A 251 -4.44 3.80 17.39
C SER A 251 -4.05 2.81 16.31
N PHE A 252 -3.01 3.14 15.54
CA PHE A 252 -2.50 2.31 14.44
C PHE A 252 -1.73 1.11 14.98
N TYR A 253 -1.97 -0.09 14.43
CA TYR A 253 -1.46 -1.31 15.03
C TYR A 253 -0.13 -1.81 14.45
N GLY A 254 0.55 -1.06 13.59
CA GLY A 254 1.83 -1.50 13.02
C GLY A 254 1.69 -2.79 12.23
N SER A 255 2.36 -3.84 12.68
CA SER A 255 2.30 -5.17 12.05
C SER A 255 2.66 -5.15 10.56
N SER A 256 3.54 -4.24 10.13
CA SER A 256 4.05 -4.22 8.75
C SER A 256 4.62 -5.58 8.37
N PHE A 257 4.41 -6.04 7.14
CA PHE A 257 4.90 -7.36 6.72
C PHE A 257 5.14 -7.45 5.21
N ILE A 258 5.88 -8.50 4.83
CA ILE A 258 6.13 -8.90 3.45
C ILE A 258 5.69 -10.35 3.30
N VAL A 259 4.92 -10.66 2.26
CA VAL A 259 4.44 -12.01 1.95
C VAL A 259 4.84 -12.40 0.53
N ASP A 260 5.15 -13.68 0.33
CA ASP A 260 5.50 -14.25 -0.97
C ASP A 260 4.30 -14.89 -1.71
N PRO A 261 4.44 -15.29 -2.99
CA PRO A 261 3.37 -15.90 -3.78
C PRO A 261 2.80 -17.20 -3.22
N PHE A 262 3.50 -17.85 -2.29
CA PHE A 262 3.05 -19.08 -1.62
C PHE A 262 2.30 -18.79 -0.31
N GLY A 263 2.13 -17.50 0.05
CA GLY A 263 1.49 -17.06 1.29
C GLY A 263 2.39 -17.12 2.52
N ARG A 264 3.70 -17.29 2.36
CA ARG A 264 4.64 -17.31 3.48
C ARG A 264 5.01 -15.88 3.87
N THR A 265 4.93 -15.55 5.16
CA THR A 265 5.43 -14.29 5.68
C THR A 265 6.97 -14.32 5.66
N LEU A 266 7.57 -13.47 4.82
CA LEU A 266 9.03 -13.33 4.74
C LEU A 266 9.56 -12.56 5.93
N ALA A 267 8.97 -11.40 6.23
CA ALA A 267 9.35 -10.57 7.36
C ALA A 267 8.10 -9.90 7.94
N GLU A 268 8.10 -9.68 9.26
CA GLU A 268 7.05 -8.93 9.94
C GLU A 268 7.60 -8.10 11.10
N ALA A 269 6.98 -6.96 11.36
CA ALA A 269 7.24 -6.08 12.47
C ALA A 269 6.25 -6.30 13.61
N PRO A 270 6.63 -6.07 14.86
CA PRO A 270 5.70 -6.05 15.97
C PRO A 270 4.78 -4.83 15.90
N ARG A 271 3.74 -4.81 16.72
CA ARG A 271 2.73 -3.73 16.71
C ARG A 271 3.20 -2.39 17.29
N ASP A 272 4.24 -2.40 18.10
CA ASP A 272 4.48 -1.37 19.13
C ASP A 272 5.82 -0.63 18.97
N ARG A 273 6.57 -0.86 17.91
CA ARG A 273 7.90 -0.24 17.76
C ARG A 273 8.29 0.02 16.32
N GLU A 274 9.24 0.93 16.19
CA GLU A 274 9.88 1.23 14.92
C GLU A 274 10.73 0.05 14.46
N MET A 275 10.62 -0.27 13.16
CA MET A 275 11.40 -1.34 12.57
C MET A 275 11.59 -1.13 11.06
N VAL A 276 12.75 -1.55 10.57
CA VAL A 276 13.00 -1.72 9.14
C VAL A 276 12.97 -3.21 8.83
N LEU A 277 12.06 -3.61 7.96
CA LEU A 277 12.00 -4.97 7.43
C LEU A 277 12.75 -5.01 6.11
N VAL A 278 13.64 -5.98 5.93
CA VAL A 278 14.37 -6.17 4.68
C VAL A 278 14.18 -7.62 4.22
N ALA A 279 13.77 -7.81 2.99
CA ALA A 279 13.59 -9.12 2.40
C ALA A 279 14.18 -9.20 1.00
N ASP A 280 14.78 -10.34 0.71
CA ASP A 280 15.13 -10.76 -0.64
C ASP A 280 13.90 -11.46 -1.24
N ILE A 281 13.40 -10.96 -2.37
CA ILE A 281 12.28 -11.53 -3.12
C ILE A 281 12.78 -12.12 -4.44
N ASP A 282 12.36 -13.34 -4.74
CA ASP A 282 12.69 -14.03 -6.01
C ASP A 282 11.46 -14.01 -6.93
N LEU A 283 11.45 -13.14 -7.92
CA LEU A 283 10.34 -13.04 -8.89
C LEU A 283 10.11 -14.34 -9.67
N GLY A 284 11.09 -15.24 -9.72
CA GLY A 284 10.94 -16.58 -10.27
C GLY A 284 9.90 -17.41 -9.53
N GLN A 285 9.68 -17.17 -8.24
CA GLN A 285 8.65 -17.87 -7.45
C GLN A 285 7.23 -17.61 -8.00
N ARG A 286 6.95 -16.39 -8.47
CA ARG A 286 5.68 -16.06 -9.15
C ARG A 286 5.48 -16.94 -10.37
N ARG A 287 6.50 -17.05 -11.23
CA ARG A 287 6.46 -17.88 -12.44
C ARG A 287 6.24 -19.35 -12.09
N ASP A 288 6.98 -19.86 -11.11
CA ASP A 288 6.85 -21.26 -10.67
C ASP A 288 5.46 -21.56 -10.13
N TRP A 289 4.92 -20.66 -9.28
CA TRP A 289 3.58 -20.82 -8.69
C TRP A 289 2.48 -20.80 -9.75
N LEU A 290 2.52 -19.83 -10.68
CA LEU A 290 1.53 -19.71 -11.75
C LEU A 290 1.70 -20.75 -12.86
N THR A 291 2.85 -21.41 -12.94
CA THR A 291 3.05 -22.59 -13.80
C THR A 291 2.41 -23.83 -13.17
N LEU A 292 2.59 -24.03 -11.87
CA LEU A 292 1.99 -25.15 -11.13
C LEU A 292 0.48 -24.99 -11.01
N PHE A 293 0.02 -23.79 -10.69
CA PHE A 293 -1.40 -23.43 -10.58
C PHE A 293 -1.74 -22.26 -11.49
N PRO A 294 -2.16 -22.49 -12.73
CA PRO A 294 -2.34 -21.43 -13.74
C PRO A 294 -3.64 -20.63 -13.51
N PHE A 295 -3.83 -20.08 -12.33
CA PHE A 295 -5.05 -19.36 -11.91
C PHE A 295 -5.46 -18.25 -12.87
N LEU A 296 -4.49 -17.50 -13.41
CA LEU A 296 -4.78 -16.38 -14.30
C LEU A 296 -5.22 -16.85 -15.69
N ALA A 297 -4.66 -17.96 -16.18
CA ALA A 297 -4.99 -18.53 -17.50
C ALA A 297 -6.31 -19.31 -17.51
N THR A 298 -6.70 -19.91 -16.36
CA THR A 298 -7.90 -20.74 -16.25
C THR A 298 -9.12 -19.97 -15.75
N ARG A 299 -9.06 -18.65 -15.70
CA ARG A 299 -10.20 -17.79 -15.35
C ARG A 299 -11.35 -17.96 -16.34
N ARG A 300 -12.56 -17.71 -15.85
CA ARG A 300 -13.81 -17.75 -16.62
C ARG A 300 -14.44 -16.36 -16.69
N PRO A 301 -13.82 -15.38 -17.41
CA PRO A 301 -14.32 -14.01 -17.51
C PRO A 301 -15.79 -13.93 -18.00
N ASP A 302 -16.19 -14.90 -18.79
CA ASP A 302 -17.56 -15.08 -19.28
C ASP A 302 -18.61 -15.29 -18.16
N THR A 303 -18.15 -15.57 -16.92
CA THR A 303 -19.04 -15.78 -15.76
C THR A 303 -18.98 -14.63 -14.74
N TYR A 304 -18.19 -13.56 -15.01
CA TYR A 304 -17.88 -12.51 -14.02
C TYR A 304 -18.70 -11.23 -14.22
N GLU A 305 -19.74 -11.26 -15.02
CA GLU A 305 -20.59 -10.08 -15.27
C GLU A 305 -21.13 -9.47 -13.97
N SER A 306 -21.47 -10.30 -12.98
CA SER A 306 -21.95 -9.84 -11.68
C SER A 306 -20.94 -8.99 -10.89
N LEU A 307 -19.63 -9.11 -11.15
CA LEU A 307 -18.62 -8.29 -10.47
C LEU A 307 -18.67 -6.81 -10.87
N VAL A 308 -19.20 -6.50 -12.04
CA VAL A 308 -19.35 -5.12 -12.53
C VAL A 308 -20.78 -4.60 -12.45
N ALA A 309 -21.71 -5.42 -11.97
CA ALA A 309 -23.08 -5.02 -11.75
C ALA A 309 -23.20 -4.21 -10.45
N PRO A 310 -24.11 -3.23 -10.39
CA PRO A 310 -24.41 -2.54 -9.13
C PRO A 310 -24.81 -3.54 -8.05
N VAL A 311 -24.38 -3.28 -6.81
CA VAL A 311 -24.77 -4.10 -5.66
C VAL A 311 -26.30 -4.03 -5.52
N ARG A 312 -26.95 -5.17 -5.69
CA ARG A 312 -28.36 -5.29 -5.30
C ARG A 312 -28.40 -5.28 -3.79
N ASN A 313 -29.21 -4.39 -3.21
CA ASN A 313 -29.37 -4.27 -1.77
C ASN A 313 -29.47 -5.67 -1.11
N PRO A 314 -28.59 -6.03 -0.19
CA PRO A 314 -28.83 -7.17 0.66
C PRO A 314 -30.16 -6.87 1.39
N ARG A 315 -31.12 -7.78 1.32
CA ARG A 315 -32.31 -7.68 2.17
C ARG A 315 -31.82 -7.55 3.60
N GLY A 316 -32.27 -6.52 4.32
CA GLY A 316 -32.00 -6.40 5.73
C GLY A 316 -32.45 -7.67 6.48
N PRO A 317 -31.99 -7.93 7.70
CA PRO A 317 -32.30 -9.14 8.45
C PRO A 317 -33.80 -9.44 8.60
N ASN A 318 -34.67 -8.49 8.33
CA ASN A 318 -36.12 -8.62 8.42
C ASN A 318 -36.85 -8.69 7.05
N GLY A 319 -36.10 -8.76 5.94
CA GLY A 319 -36.73 -8.94 4.60
C GLY A 319 -37.42 -7.72 4.00
N ASP A 320 -37.40 -6.61 4.67
CA ASP A 320 -37.96 -5.35 4.18
C ASP A 320 -36.96 -4.67 3.24
N ALA A 321 -37.44 -4.31 2.03
CA ALA A 321 -36.65 -3.52 1.08
C ALA A 321 -36.57 -2.07 1.59
N GLU A 322 -35.64 -1.80 2.51
CA GLU A 322 -35.23 -0.43 2.72
C GLU A 322 -34.40 0.03 1.53
N ASP A 323 -34.71 1.25 1.07
CA ASP A 323 -33.99 1.95 0.01
C ASP A 323 -32.52 2.07 0.44
N GLY A 324 -31.67 1.20 -0.12
CA GLY A 324 -30.38 0.90 0.45
C GLY A 324 -29.31 1.86 0.03
N GLY A 325 -29.31 2.98 0.64
CA GLY A 325 -28.08 3.71 0.82
C GLY A 325 -27.14 2.94 1.77
N ILE A 326 -25.89 2.76 1.41
CA ILE A 326 -24.84 2.48 2.39
C ILE A 326 -24.94 3.59 3.43
N PRO A 327 -24.97 3.32 4.74
CA PRO A 327 -25.01 4.38 5.73
C PRO A 327 -23.90 5.39 5.43
N GLY A 328 -24.25 6.65 5.13
CA GLY A 328 -23.32 7.72 4.77
C GLY A 328 -23.01 7.91 3.26
N VAL A 329 -23.65 7.16 2.35
CA VAL A 329 -23.52 7.38 0.90
C VAL A 329 -24.89 7.76 0.34
N GLU A 330 -25.08 9.04 0.00
CA GLU A 330 -26.26 9.46 -0.76
C GLU A 330 -26.16 8.91 -2.20
N PRO A 331 -27.27 8.38 -2.76
CA PRO A 331 -27.31 7.98 -4.17
C PRO A 331 -27.07 9.22 -5.04
N ARG A 332 -26.10 9.17 -5.92
CA ARG A 332 -25.86 10.16 -6.97
C ARG A 332 -26.81 9.96 -8.12
#